data_1969ac24e9c90d465f984f9bc7642a58
#
_entry.id   1969ac24e9c90d465f984f9bc7642a58
#
_cell.length_a   1.000
_cell.length_b   1.000
_cell.length_c   1.000
_cell.angle_alpha   90.00
_cell.angle_beta   90.00
_cell.angle_gamma   90.00
#
_symmetry.space_group_name_H-M   'P 1'
#
loop_
_entity.id
_entity.type
_entity.pdbx_description
1 polymer ?
#
loop_
_entity_poly.entity_id
_entity_poly.type
_entity_poly.pdbx_seq_one_letter_code
_entity_poly.pdbx_strand_id
1 'polypeptide(L)'
;MQEIQAPRFYQLNSEKVEGDVVRIEMYNDAANINTSIEKTGNYTVDAGSNMRYDFTNIANNSNVPLDNFFWHDRIPTDAVRAGTLTTGTYNTRVWYKITYKTNVHDYRTLADNLLSTNRYSFKIDSGSLKLASGEYVTDIRFEFGTVPAGFKMTEKATLLVYVPAYMSGGYNIINRADCGGSYQGEWDNSTSTWVSKIYRAPTYTKPTLPQTGF
;
A
#
# COMPACT_ATOMS: atom_id res chain seq x y z
N MET A 1 16.28 -35.43 25.21
CA MET A 1 14.83 -35.20 25.22
C MET A 1 14.61 -33.90 24.52
N GLN A 2 14.08 -33.93 23.27
CA GLN A 2 13.70 -32.71 22.55
C GLN A 2 12.35 -32.25 23.07
N GLU A 3 12.29 -31.05 23.61
CA GLU A 3 11.05 -30.40 24.02
C GLU A 3 10.26 -30.06 22.75
N ILE A 4 9.16 -30.77 22.52
CA ILE A 4 8.23 -30.48 21.43
C ILE A 4 7.43 -29.25 21.89
N GLN A 5 7.76 -28.08 21.35
CA GLN A 5 6.91 -26.89 21.51
C GLN A 5 5.52 -27.18 20.89
N ALA A 6 4.51 -27.16 21.75
CA ALA A 6 3.13 -27.30 21.31
C ALA A 6 2.74 -26.14 20.37
N PRO A 7 2.11 -26.40 19.22
CA PRO A 7 1.58 -25.34 18.36
C PRO A 7 0.55 -24.48 19.12
N ARG A 8 0.55 -23.19 18.87
CA ARG A 8 -0.19 -22.17 19.64
C ARG A 8 -1.72 -22.22 19.54
N PHE A 9 -2.30 -23.11 18.73
CA PHE A 9 -3.73 -23.20 18.52
C PHE A 9 -4.19 -24.67 18.59
N TYR A 10 -4.68 -25.08 19.76
CA TYR A 10 -5.39 -26.33 19.92
C TYR A 10 -6.82 -26.04 20.35
N GLN A 11 -7.81 -26.59 19.63
CA GLN A 11 -9.16 -26.72 20.13
C GLN A 11 -9.28 -28.14 20.70
N LEU A 12 -9.47 -28.24 22.00
CA LEU A 12 -9.70 -29.51 22.69
C LEU A 12 -11.21 -29.76 22.74
N ASN A 13 -11.69 -30.70 21.95
CA ASN A 13 -13.03 -31.26 22.11
C ASN A 13 -12.91 -32.58 22.90
N SER A 14 -13.43 -32.62 24.14
CA SER A 14 -13.49 -33.85 24.93
C SER A 14 -14.91 -34.40 24.92
N GLU A 15 -15.07 -35.59 24.41
CA GLU A 15 -16.32 -36.39 24.53
C GLU A 15 -16.10 -37.51 25.54
N LYS A 16 -16.98 -37.61 26.54
CA LYS A 16 -16.89 -38.67 27.57
C LYS A 16 -17.60 -39.92 27.00
N VAL A 17 -16.83 -40.95 26.71
CA VAL A 17 -17.33 -42.24 26.25
C VAL A 17 -17.50 -43.18 27.48
N GLU A 18 -18.59 -43.94 27.54
CA GLU A 18 -18.83 -44.94 28.58
C GLU A 18 -17.64 -45.90 28.66
N GLY A 19 -17.01 -45.95 29.86
CA GLY A 19 -15.89 -46.87 30.14
C GLY A 19 -14.53 -46.19 30.38
N ASP A 20 -14.48 -44.98 30.90
CA ASP A 20 -13.27 -44.26 31.31
C ASP A 20 -12.22 -43.98 30.21
N VAL A 21 -12.62 -43.97 28.94
CA VAL A 21 -11.77 -43.59 27.83
C VAL A 21 -12.08 -42.12 27.40
N VAL A 22 -11.14 -41.26 27.62
CA VAL A 22 -11.18 -39.87 27.09
C VAL A 22 -10.56 -39.86 25.70
N ARG A 23 -11.37 -39.63 24.67
CA ARG A 23 -10.89 -39.40 23.30
C ARG A 23 -10.59 -37.92 23.13
N ILE A 24 -9.32 -37.60 22.94
CA ILE A 24 -8.88 -36.24 22.62
C ILE A 24 -8.64 -36.17 21.12
N GLU A 25 -9.48 -35.42 20.42
CA GLU A 25 -9.24 -35.09 19.01
C GLU A 25 -8.57 -33.72 18.95
N MET A 26 -7.33 -33.71 18.48
CA MET A 26 -6.58 -32.46 18.24
C MET A 26 -6.72 -32.07 16.76
N TYR A 27 -7.37 -30.95 16.53
CA TYR A 27 -7.42 -30.34 15.20
C TYR A 27 -6.33 -29.29 15.12
N ASN A 28 -5.39 -29.48 14.22
CA ASN A 28 -4.39 -28.48 13.87
C ASN A 28 -4.82 -27.82 12.59
N ASP A 29 -5.40 -26.61 12.67
CA ASP A 29 -5.61 -25.79 11.49
C ASP A 29 -4.23 -25.35 10.97
N ALA A 30 -3.82 -25.88 9.83
CA ALA A 30 -2.60 -25.48 9.17
C ALA A 30 -2.62 -23.97 8.97
N ALA A 31 -1.48 -23.31 9.22
CA ALA A 31 -1.34 -21.89 8.97
C ALA A 31 -1.58 -21.63 7.47
N ASN A 32 -2.53 -20.77 7.17
CA ASN A 32 -2.78 -20.27 5.82
C ASN A 32 -2.38 -18.80 5.80
N ILE A 33 -1.28 -18.51 5.12
CA ILE A 33 -0.72 -17.15 5.02
C ILE A 33 -1.27 -16.51 3.74
N ASN A 34 -1.95 -15.36 3.89
CA ASN A 34 -2.55 -14.64 2.77
C ASN A 34 -2.65 -13.14 3.10
N THR A 35 -2.12 -12.32 2.21
CA THR A 35 -2.22 -10.87 2.29
C THR A 35 -3.01 -10.31 1.10
N SER A 36 -3.50 -9.08 1.19
CA SER A 36 -4.13 -8.41 0.07
C SER A 36 -3.82 -6.92 0.04
N ILE A 37 -3.83 -6.37 -1.17
CA ILE A 37 -3.80 -4.93 -1.46
C ILE A 37 -4.55 -4.68 -2.75
N GLU A 38 -5.29 -3.59 -2.81
CA GLU A 38 -5.90 -3.09 -4.03
C GLU A 38 -5.53 -1.61 -4.22
N LYS A 39 -5.22 -1.26 -5.46
CA LYS A 39 -4.85 0.09 -5.85
C LYS A 39 -5.72 0.54 -7.01
N THR A 40 -6.25 1.76 -6.89
CA THR A 40 -7.01 2.45 -7.94
C THR A 40 -6.53 3.91 -8.07
N GLY A 41 -7.07 4.65 -9.04
CA GLY A 41 -6.71 6.06 -9.22
C GLY A 41 -7.48 6.70 -10.36
N ASN A 42 -7.09 7.91 -10.75
CA ASN A 42 -7.63 8.54 -11.94
C ASN A 42 -7.24 7.73 -13.18
N TYR A 43 -8.21 7.41 -14.04
CA TYR A 43 -7.95 6.70 -15.30
C TYR A 43 -7.24 7.61 -16.31
N THR A 44 -7.64 8.88 -16.38
CA THR A 44 -7.00 9.92 -17.22
C THR A 44 -6.62 11.12 -16.36
N VAL A 45 -5.57 11.82 -16.78
CA VAL A 45 -5.06 13.02 -16.11
C VAL A 45 -4.42 13.96 -17.14
N ASP A 46 -4.54 15.27 -16.95
CA ASP A 46 -3.87 16.26 -17.76
C ASP A 46 -2.44 16.49 -17.28
N ALA A 47 -1.51 16.70 -18.21
CA ALA A 47 -0.19 17.21 -17.87
C ALA A 47 -0.31 18.59 -17.18
N GLY A 48 0.48 18.82 -16.13
CA GLY A 48 0.41 20.01 -15.29
C GLY A 48 -0.68 19.98 -14.23
N SER A 49 -1.36 18.84 -14.00
CA SER A 49 -2.40 18.70 -12.99
C SER A 49 -2.09 17.68 -11.91
N ASN A 50 -2.91 17.68 -10.87
CA ASN A 50 -2.83 16.67 -9.80
C ASN A 50 -3.68 15.46 -10.15
N MET A 51 -3.23 14.28 -9.69
CA MET A 51 -4.00 13.05 -9.72
C MET A 51 -3.90 12.34 -8.36
N ARG A 52 -4.81 11.39 -8.12
CA ARG A 52 -4.88 10.66 -6.87
C ARG A 52 -4.82 9.16 -7.12
N TYR A 53 -4.05 8.48 -6.27
CA TYR A 53 -4.13 7.05 -6.06
C TYR A 53 -4.87 6.76 -4.76
N ASP A 54 -5.71 5.74 -4.79
CA ASP A 54 -6.43 5.19 -3.64
C ASP A 54 -5.91 3.77 -3.37
N PHE A 55 -5.66 3.47 -2.09
CA PHE A 55 -5.23 2.15 -1.62
C PHE A 55 -6.32 1.58 -0.74
N THR A 56 -6.78 0.38 -1.04
CA THR A 56 -7.86 -0.33 -0.36
C THR A 56 -7.49 -1.80 -0.16
N ASN A 57 -8.33 -2.54 0.56
CA ASN A 57 -8.18 -3.99 0.78
C ASN A 57 -6.79 -4.41 1.30
N ILE A 58 -6.11 -3.51 2.04
CA ILE A 58 -4.85 -3.86 2.70
C ILE A 58 -5.19 -4.68 3.93
N ALA A 59 -4.84 -5.97 3.90
CA ALA A 59 -5.25 -6.90 4.94
C ALA A 59 -4.27 -8.07 5.14
N ASN A 60 -4.27 -8.56 6.38
CA ASN A 60 -3.86 -9.91 6.75
C ASN A 60 -5.11 -10.81 6.68
N ASN A 61 -5.29 -11.56 5.60
CA ASN A 61 -6.38 -12.51 5.42
C ASN A 61 -6.03 -13.91 5.95
N SER A 62 -4.88 -14.05 6.62
CA SER A 62 -4.43 -15.30 7.21
C SER A 62 -5.27 -15.66 8.44
N ASN A 63 -5.29 -16.95 8.77
CA ASN A 63 -5.82 -17.44 10.06
C ASN A 63 -4.81 -17.30 11.22
N VAL A 64 -3.62 -16.72 10.95
CA VAL A 64 -2.54 -16.51 11.92
C VAL A 64 -2.10 -15.03 11.93
N PRO A 65 -1.49 -14.52 13.03
CA PRO A 65 -0.85 -13.21 13.01
C PRO A 65 0.32 -13.21 12.05
N LEU A 66 0.58 -12.05 11.41
CA LEU A 66 1.76 -11.86 10.55
C LEU A 66 2.74 -10.90 11.20
N ASP A 67 4.01 -11.29 11.20
CA ASP A 67 5.13 -10.45 11.59
C ASP A 67 5.63 -9.65 10.38
N ASN A 68 6.31 -8.53 10.64
CA ASN A 68 6.86 -7.66 9.60
C ASN A 68 5.83 -7.23 8.56
N PHE A 69 4.57 -7.09 8.97
CA PHE A 69 3.50 -6.68 8.06
C PHE A 69 3.75 -5.26 7.55
N PHE A 70 3.66 -5.10 6.24
CA PHE A 70 3.88 -3.82 5.56
C PHE A 70 2.97 -3.66 4.35
N TRP A 71 2.83 -2.42 3.89
CA TRP A 71 2.51 -2.12 2.51
C TRP A 71 3.37 -0.97 2.00
N HIS A 72 3.54 -0.90 0.69
CA HIS A 72 4.55 -0.07 0.05
C HIS A 72 4.06 0.38 -1.32
N ASP A 73 4.28 1.66 -1.66
CA ASP A 73 3.98 2.24 -2.97
C ASP A 73 5.27 2.74 -3.63
N ARG A 74 5.53 2.27 -4.84
CA ARG A 74 6.63 2.75 -5.68
C ARG A 74 6.11 3.81 -6.61
N ILE A 75 6.42 5.07 -6.31
CA ILE A 75 5.95 6.21 -7.06
C ILE A 75 6.60 6.22 -8.46
N PRO A 76 5.82 6.27 -9.57
CA PRO A 76 6.36 6.28 -10.93
C PRO A 76 6.97 7.67 -11.25
N THR A 77 8.19 7.90 -10.76
CA THR A 77 8.85 9.21 -10.77
C THR A 77 9.33 9.67 -12.15
N ASP A 78 9.28 8.83 -13.14
CA ASP A 78 9.38 9.18 -14.55
C ASP A 78 8.21 10.06 -15.04
N ALA A 79 7.04 9.97 -14.37
CA ALA A 79 5.81 10.64 -14.77
C ALA A 79 5.15 11.50 -13.71
N VAL A 80 5.43 11.30 -12.40
CA VAL A 80 4.77 12.06 -11.33
C VAL A 80 5.73 12.47 -10.22
N ARG A 81 5.27 13.42 -9.38
CA ARG A 81 5.94 13.83 -8.14
C ARG A 81 4.98 13.69 -6.97
N ALA A 82 5.48 13.18 -5.84
CA ALA A 82 4.72 13.04 -4.61
C ALA A 82 4.24 14.40 -4.09
N GLY A 83 3.02 14.45 -3.56
CA GLY A 83 2.41 15.65 -3.01
C GLY A 83 1.93 15.44 -1.57
N THR A 84 0.74 14.85 -1.40
CA THR A 84 0.14 14.62 -0.08
C THR A 84 -0.23 13.16 0.11
N LEU A 85 0.24 12.58 1.21
CA LEU A 85 -0.13 11.25 1.67
C LEU A 85 -1.17 11.38 2.77
N THR A 86 -2.31 10.70 2.65
CA THR A 86 -3.29 10.54 3.72
C THR A 86 -3.42 9.07 4.06
N THR A 87 -3.25 8.72 5.34
CA THR A 87 -3.32 7.32 5.78
C THR A 87 -4.76 6.82 5.78
N GLY A 88 -4.95 5.52 5.61
CA GLY A 88 -6.21 4.86 5.92
C GLY A 88 -6.37 4.62 7.42
N THR A 89 -7.50 4.01 7.78
CA THR A 89 -7.74 3.45 9.12
C THR A 89 -7.94 1.94 9.03
N TYR A 90 -7.74 1.23 10.14
CA TYR A 90 -7.82 -0.22 10.23
C TYR A 90 -8.73 -0.66 11.36
N ASN A 91 -9.25 -1.88 11.29
CA ASN A 91 -10.19 -2.45 12.25
C ASN A 91 -9.59 -2.76 13.64
N THR A 92 -8.27 -2.80 13.75
CA THR A 92 -7.56 -3.17 14.98
C THR A 92 -6.48 -2.15 15.28
N ARG A 93 -6.32 -1.81 16.57
CA ARG A 93 -5.33 -0.86 17.05
C ARG A 93 -3.94 -1.50 17.05
N VAL A 94 -3.08 -1.04 16.15
CA VAL A 94 -1.67 -1.44 16.03
C VAL A 94 -0.84 -0.16 15.86
N TRP A 95 0.36 -0.14 16.44
CA TRP A 95 1.32 0.93 16.20
C TRP A 95 2.06 0.67 14.89
N TYR A 96 2.33 1.75 14.12
CA TYR A 96 3.09 1.66 12.89
C TYR A 96 3.91 2.91 12.64
N LYS A 97 4.88 2.80 11.75
CA LYS A 97 5.66 3.92 11.22
C LYS A 97 5.51 4.02 9.72
N ILE A 98 5.79 5.21 9.19
CA ILE A 98 5.88 5.48 7.76
C ILE A 98 7.32 5.88 7.45
N THR A 99 7.89 5.23 6.46
CA THR A 99 9.19 5.57 5.91
C THR A 99 9.04 5.99 4.44
N TYR A 100 10.00 6.78 3.96
CA TYR A 100 10.08 7.18 2.55
C TYR A 100 11.51 7.06 2.06
N LYS A 101 11.65 6.79 0.76
CA LYS A 101 12.91 6.76 0.04
C LYS A 101 12.93 7.87 -0.99
N THR A 102 14.11 8.36 -1.34
CA THR A 102 14.30 9.34 -2.42
C THR A 102 15.20 8.77 -3.51
N ASN A 103 15.31 9.47 -4.64
CA ASN A 103 16.25 9.10 -5.70
C ASN A 103 17.72 9.19 -5.27
N VAL A 104 18.03 9.80 -4.11
CA VAL A 104 19.39 10.01 -3.59
C VAL A 104 19.66 9.23 -2.32
N HIS A 105 18.66 9.07 -1.45
CA HIS A 105 18.82 8.49 -0.12
C HIS A 105 17.89 7.28 0.08
N ASP A 106 18.37 6.30 0.84
CA ASP A 106 17.58 5.17 1.27
C ASP A 106 16.53 5.57 2.33
N TYR A 107 15.75 4.61 2.84
CA TYR A 107 14.60 4.86 3.69
C TYR A 107 14.91 5.71 4.93
N ARG A 108 14.12 6.76 5.09
CA ARG A 108 14.11 7.67 6.23
C ARG A 108 12.71 7.69 6.86
N THR A 109 12.63 7.91 8.16
CA THR A 109 11.34 7.99 8.86
C THR A 109 10.62 9.29 8.47
N LEU A 110 9.38 9.16 7.97
CA LEU A 110 8.44 10.26 7.78
C LEU A 110 7.69 10.55 9.08
N ALA A 111 7.16 9.50 9.71
CA ALA A 111 6.44 9.56 10.97
C ALA A 111 6.53 8.22 11.69
N ASP A 112 6.50 8.25 13.02
CA ASP A 112 6.58 7.08 13.89
C ASP A 112 5.49 7.14 14.97
N ASN A 113 5.27 6.01 15.64
CA ASN A 113 4.27 5.89 16.71
C ASN A 113 2.86 6.34 16.28
N LEU A 114 2.47 5.98 15.06
CA LEU A 114 1.13 6.23 14.55
C LEU A 114 0.18 5.09 14.95
N LEU A 115 -1.07 5.42 15.26
CA LEU A 115 -2.11 4.43 15.54
C LEU A 115 -2.89 4.09 14.28
N SER A 116 -3.03 2.82 13.97
CA SER A 116 -3.74 2.31 12.78
C SER A 116 -5.23 2.68 12.74
N THR A 117 -5.85 2.96 13.89
CA THR A 117 -7.24 3.41 13.97
C THR A 117 -7.44 4.90 13.72
N ASN A 118 -6.34 5.66 13.59
CA ASN A 118 -6.37 7.10 13.37
C ASN A 118 -5.97 7.44 11.94
N ARG A 119 -6.52 8.55 11.43
CA ARG A 119 -6.18 9.09 10.12
C ARG A 119 -5.20 10.26 10.27
N TYR A 120 -4.16 10.26 9.44
CA TYR A 120 -3.13 11.29 9.40
C TYR A 120 -2.94 11.79 7.98
N SER A 121 -2.40 13.01 7.83
CA SER A 121 -2.06 13.59 6.52
C SER A 121 -0.69 14.24 6.57
N PHE A 122 0.13 13.94 5.57
CA PHE A 122 1.52 14.42 5.46
C PHE A 122 1.75 15.01 4.08
N LYS A 123 2.35 16.20 4.04
CA LYS A 123 2.91 16.75 2.81
C LYS A 123 4.29 16.11 2.58
N ILE A 124 4.44 15.43 1.45
CA ILE A 124 5.64 14.68 1.11
C ILE A 124 6.28 15.14 -0.20
N ASP A 125 5.92 16.33 -0.65
CA ASP A 125 6.62 17.02 -1.72
C ASP A 125 8.03 17.45 -1.29
N SER A 126 8.92 17.69 -2.26
CA SER A 126 10.32 18.02 -2.00
C SER A 126 10.48 19.28 -1.13
N GLY A 127 9.61 20.29 -1.28
CA GLY A 127 9.65 21.52 -0.50
C GLY A 127 9.27 21.28 0.96
N SER A 128 8.17 20.54 1.20
CA SER A 128 7.69 20.22 2.56
C SER A 128 8.68 19.36 3.35
N LEU A 129 9.36 18.43 2.68
CA LEU A 129 10.40 17.57 3.26
C LEU A 129 11.77 18.22 3.30
N LYS A 130 11.92 19.45 2.76
CA LYS A 130 13.19 20.19 2.66
C LYS A 130 14.30 19.35 1.99
N LEU A 131 13.93 18.66 0.90
CA LEU A 131 14.88 17.87 0.13
C LEU A 131 15.83 18.76 -0.67
N ALA A 132 16.99 18.21 -1.03
CA ALA A 132 17.95 18.89 -1.87
C ALA A 132 17.38 19.19 -3.28
N SER A 133 17.99 20.12 -4.00
CA SER A 133 17.61 20.41 -5.39
C SER A 133 17.74 19.15 -6.24
N GLY A 134 16.69 18.78 -6.96
CA GLY A 134 16.62 17.55 -7.77
C GLY A 134 16.36 16.27 -6.99
N GLU A 135 16.25 16.34 -5.66
CA GLU A 135 15.84 15.20 -4.84
C GLU A 135 14.30 15.14 -4.74
N TYR A 136 13.74 13.94 -4.87
CA TYR A 136 12.30 13.68 -4.80
C TYR A 136 12.00 12.29 -4.25
N VAL A 137 10.82 12.13 -3.67
CA VAL A 137 10.36 10.86 -3.09
C VAL A 137 10.09 9.84 -4.20
N THR A 138 10.64 8.63 -4.03
CA THR A 138 10.47 7.49 -4.96
C THR A 138 9.60 6.39 -4.38
N ASP A 139 9.59 6.25 -3.06
CA ASP A 139 8.88 5.17 -2.37
C ASP A 139 8.29 5.66 -1.05
N ILE A 140 7.17 5.04 -0.66
CA ILE A 140 6.53 5.21 0.65
C ILE A 140 6.25 3.82 1.19
N ARG A 141 6.62 3.57 2.45
CA ARG A 141 6.40 2.29 3.11
C ARG A 141 5.77 2.47 4.47
N PHE A 142 4.73 1.69 4.74
CA PHE A 142 4.06 1.56 6.03
C PHE A 142 4.51 0.27 6.69
N GLU A 143 5.01 0.34 7.92
CA GLU A 143 5.57 -0.78 8.65
C GLU A 143 4.84 -0.95 9.97
N PHE A 144 4.08 -2.05 10.12
CA PHE A 144 3.20 -2.30 11.27
C PHE A 144 3.80 -3.25 12.30
N GLY A 145 4.92 -3.93 11.98
CA GLY A 145 5.43 -5.01 12.82
C GLY A 145 4.50 -6.21 12.81
N THR A 146 4.05 -6.67 13.98
CA THR A 146 3.11 -7.80 14.08
C THR A 146 1.67 -7.31 14.04
N VAL A 147 0.86 -7.91 13.15
CA VAL A 147 -0.59 -7.66 13.04
C VAL A 147 -1.38 -8.95 13.31
N PRO A 148 -2.56 -8.88 13.97
CA PRO A 148 -3.38 -10.08 14.22
C PRO A 148 -3.99 -10.64 12.94
N ALA A 149 -4.46 -11.90 13.01
CA ALA A 149 -5.33 -12.48 11.98
C ALA A 149 -6.56 -11.59 11.75
N GLY A 150 -6.94 -11.40 10.49
CA GLY A 150 -8.08 -10.55 10.13
C GLY A 150 -7.85 -9.03 10.29
N PHE A 151 -6.60 -8.59 10.52
CA PHE A 151 -6.24 -7.16 10.45
C PHE A 151 -6.53 -6.63 9.05
N LYS A 152 -7.36 -5.60 8.94
CA LYS A 152 -7.76 -5.07 7.63
C LYS A 152 -8.03 -3.58 7.64
N MET A 153 -7.77 -2.94 6.52
CA MET A 153 -8.12 -1.54 6.28
C MET A 153 -9.64 -1.35 6.27
N THR A 154 -10.12 -0.29 6.93
CA THR A 154 -11.54 0.11 7.01
C THR A 154 -11.84 1.36 6.19
N GLU A 155 -10.89 2.29 6.15
CA GLU A 155 -10.95 3.47 5.29
C GLU A 155 -9.68 3.54 4.45
N LYS A 156 -9.85 3.91 3.18
CA LYS A 156 -8.75 3.97 2.21
C LYS A 156 -7.66 4.98 2.58
N ALA A 157 -6.42 4.61 2.27
CA ALA A 157 -5.31 5.57 2.18
C ALA A 157 -5.31 6.22 0.79
N THR A 158 -4.75 7.44 0.70
CA THR A 158 -4.67 8.17 -0.57
C THR A 158 -3.32 8.83 -0.74
N LEU A 159 -2.83 8.84 -1.98
CA LEU A 159 -1.64 9.58 -2.38
C LEU A 159 -2.01 10.56 -3.50
N LEU A 160 -1.93 11.85 -3.20
CA LEU A 160 -2.02 12.91 -4.21
C LEU A 160 -0.63 13.14 -4.81
N VAL A 161 -0.56 13.12 -6.14
CA VAL A 161 0.67 13.35 -6.90
C VAL A 161 0.44 14.41 -7.97
N TYR A 162 1.52 15.05 -8.40
CA TYR A 162 1.51 16.04 -9.48
C TYR A 162 2.12 15.45 -10.75
N VAL A 163 1.44 15.58 -11.88
CA VAL A 163 1.94 15.23 -13.22
C VAL A 163 2.61 16.46 -13.82
N PRO A 164 3.93 16.45 -14.10
CA PRO A 164 4.62 17.60 -14.67
C PRO A 164 4.03 18.04 -16.02
N ALA A 165 4.02 19.36 -16.26
CA ALA A 165 3.43 19.95 -17.46
C ALA A 165 4.15 19.55 -18.78
N TYR A 166 5.40 19.11 -18.71
CA TYR A 166 6.17 18.66 -19.86
C TYR A 166 5.84 17.24 -20.33
N MET A 167 4.99 16.52 -19.59
CA MET A 167 4.63 15.14 -19.94
C MET A 167 3.81 15.06 -21.23
N SER A 168 4.14 14.07 -22.06
CA SER A 168 3.49 13.88 -23.34
C SER A 168 2.11 13.23 -23.21
N GLY A 169 1.13 13.72 -23.97
CA GLY A 169 -0.16 13.04 -24.07
C GLY A 169 -0.04 11.63 -24.63
N GLY A 170 -0.87 10.71 -24.12
CA GLY A 170 -0.85 9.29 -24.48
C GLY A 170 0.10 8.44 -23.64
N TYR A 171 0.96 9.06 -22.78
CA TYR A 171 1.84 8.32 -21.89
C TYR A 171 1.04 7.56 -20.82
N ASN A 172 1.41 6.29 -20.58
CA ASN A 172 0.81 5.46 -19.53
C ASN A 172 1.66 5.54 -18.27
N ILE A 173 1.07 6.02 -17.18
CA ILE A 173 1.67 6.06 -15.85
C ILE A 173 1.32 4.75 -15.14
N ILE A 174 2.31 3.89 -14.94
CA ILE A 174 2.14 2.59 -14.29
C ILE A 174 2.61 2.71 -12.84
N ASN A 175 1.69 2.57 -11.88
CA ASN A 175 2.02 2.62 -10.47
C ASN A 175 1.68 1.30 -9.77
N ARG A 176 2.65 0.76 -9.05
CA ARG A 176 2.60 -0.53 -8.36
C ARG A 176 2.72 -0.36 -6.86
N ALA A 177 1.85 -1.06 -6.11
CA ALA A 177 1.92 -1.18 -4.66
C ALA A 177 1.98 -2.66 -4.25
N ASP A 178 2.68 -2.93 -3.17
CA ASP A 178 2.87 -4.26 -2.61
C ASP A 178 2.44 -4.26 -1.13
N CYS A 179 1.91 -5.41 -0.66
CA CYS A 179 1.61 -5.67 0.74
C CYS A 179 2.16 -7.05 1.10
N GLY A 180 2.66 -7.23 2.30
CA GLY A 180 3.20 -8.53 2.70
C GLY A 180 3.45 -8.63 4.20
N GLY A 181 3.79 -9.85 4.61
CA GLY A 181 4.14 -10.20 5.98
C GLY A 181 4.66 -11.62 6.08
N SER A 182 5.10 -12.03 7.25
CA SER A 182 5.66 -13.37 7.47
C SER A 182 5.07 -14.06 8.69
N TYR A 183 5.06 -15.39 8.64
CA TYR A 183 4.74 -16.23 9.79
C TYR A 183 5.75 -17.39 9.85
N GLN A 184 6.44 -17.54 10.98
CA GLN A 184 7.46 -18.58 11.18
C GLN A 184 8.54 -18.67 10.08
N GLY A 185 8.88 -17.53 9.46
CA GLY A 185 9.87 -17.43 8.40
C GLY A 185 9.32 -17.60 6.98
N GLU A 186 8.08 -18.03 6.81
CA GLU A 186 7.39 -18.05 5.53
C GLU A 186 6.80 -16.68 5.21
N TRP A 187 6.91 -16.24 3.96
CA TRP A 187 6.45 -14.94 3.50
C TRP A 187 5.31 -15.06 2.51
N ASP A 188 4.34 -14.15 2.63
CA ASP A 188 3.35 -13.90 1.60
C ASP A 188 3.39 -12.44 1.15
N ASN A 189 3.19 -12.22 -0.14
CA ASN A 189 3.17 -10.88 -0.75
C ASN A 189 2.07 -10.79 -1.80
N SER A 190 1.31 -9.73 -1.71
CA SER A 190 0.32 -9.33 -2.72
C SER A 190 0.75 -8.07 -3.43
N THR A 191 0.40 -7.96 -4.69
CA THR A 191 0.72 -6.80 -5.54
C THR A 191 -0.54 -6.30 -6.24
N SER A 192 -0.67 -4.98 -6.33
CA SER A 192 -1.68 -4.32 -7.15
C SER A 192 -1.05 -3.23 -8.01
N THR A 193 -1.50 -3.14 -9.27
CA THR A 193 -1.00 -2.17 -10.25
C THR A 193 -2.15 -1.35 -10.81
N TRP A 194 -1.96 -0.04 -10.92
CA TRP A 194 -2.90 0.85 -11.58
C TRP A 194 -2.22 1.56 -12.75
N VAL A 195 -2.96 1.74 -13.84
CA VAL A 195 -2.50 2.44 -15.04
C VAL A 195 -3.37 3.67 -15.27
N SER A 196 -2.74 4.84 -15.28
CA SER A 196 -3.35 6.12 -15.64
C SER A 196 -2.80 6.58 -16.99
N LYS A 197 -3.62 7.22 -17.82
CA LYS A 197 -3.20 7.74 -19.11
C LYS A 197 -3.18 9.27 -19.11
N ILE A 198 -2.08 9.86 -19.58
CA ILE A 198 -2.03 11.31 -19.77
C ILE A 198 -2.88 11.68 -20.95
N TYR A 199 -3.89 12.52 -20.73
CA TYR A 199 -4.76 13.04 -21.77
C TYR A 199 -4.06 14.19 -22.49
N ARG A 200 -4.17 14.21 -23.83
CA ARG A 200 -3.79 15.34 -24.65
C ARG A 200 -5.05 15.90 -25.29
N ALA A 201 -5.43 17.11 -24.92
CA ALA A 201 -6.48 17.83 -25.63
C ALA A 201 -6.10 17.91 -27.12
N PRO A 202 -7.04 17.66 -28.03
CA PRO A 202 -6.78 17.86 -29.45
C PRO A 202 -6.38 19.33 -29.69
N THR A 203 -5.21 19.56 -30.26
CA THR A 203 -4.79 20.89 -30.71
C THR A 203 -5.70 21.28 -31.87
N TYR A 204 -6.68 22.13 -31.60
CA TYR A 204 -7.46 22.78 -32.65
C TYR A 204 -6.53 23.79 -33.33
N THR A 205 -5.93 23.41 -34.43
CA THR A 205 -5.39 24.38 -35.40
C THR A 205 -6.60 25.05 -36.06
N LYS A 206 -6.87 26.31 -35.65
CA LYS A 206 -7.87 27.15 -36.33
C LYS A 206 -7.49 27.16 -37.80
N PRO A 207 -8.39 26.74 -38.72
CA PRO A 207 -8.09 26.86 -40.15
C PRO A 207 -7.82 28.32 -40.45
N THR A 208 -6.67 28.64 -40.99
CA THR A 208 -6.41 29.93 -41.58
C THR A 208 -7.29 30.04 -42.83
N LEU A 209 -8.31 30.92 -42.78
CA LEU A 209 -9.06 31.24 -43.94
C LEU A 209 -8.11 31.78 -45.03
N PRO A 210 -8.23 31.33 -46.28
CA PRO A 210 -7.48 31.93 -47.37
C PRO A 210 -7.75 33.44 -47.39
N GLN A 211 -6.71 34.25 -47.34
CA GLN A 211 -6.87 35.67 -47.62
C GLN A 211 -7.27 35.78 -49.10
N THR A 212 -8.55 36.00 -49.37
CA THR A 212 -9.01 36.47 -50.66
C THR A 212 -8.58 37.92 -50.75
N GLY A 213 -7.44 38.14 -51.41
CA GLY A 213 -7.01 39.47 -51.80
C GLY A 213 -8.02 40.03 -52.82
N PHE A 214 -8.53 41.20 -52.54
CA PHE A 214 -9.12 42.10 -53.53
C PHE A 214 -8.04 43.09 -53.92
#